data_800bafbd03882493aa4cfe2567ab19b5
#
_entry.id   800bafbd03882493aa4cfe2567ab19b5
#
_cell.length_a   1.000
_cell.length_b   1.000
_cell.length_c   1.000
_cell.angle_alpha   90.00
_cell.angle_beta   90.00
_cell.angle_gamma   90.00
#
_symmetry.space_group_name_H-M   'P 1'
#
loop_
_entity.id
_entity.type
_entity.pdbx_description
1 polymer ?
#
loop_
_entity_poly.entity_id
_entity_poly.type
_entity_poly.pdbx_seq_one_letter_code
_entity_poly.pdbx_strand_id
1 'polypeptide(L)'
;MSDRLDIKLAYDILGLTADASQEDVKLAYRKLAKTWHPDGFSEAKQKQEAEEKIKRINQAYELLKFIKPSLAKPSASRNTTSTSKTKIYSNRSDAETFYKWGIEQAQQKNYIAAIENFTKAIRLNPNYFDAYKYRGLACSKMGWENRAASDFRNATRLEREARKHEVTAPASKPPQNTSQPSSKSTVTSPWKCIHTLNHANWVLSIAISPDGQTFASGSSDNTIKIWHLNTGKVLHTLTGHIKWVRCLAFSPDSKTLVSGSDDCNVMIWEVASGKLLKTLKVHATPVFSIALSLDGQLMFSGGRDTTIKITHIGMEQLLHVLKGHSYSVNSLALSPNGEILVSGSGDNSIKVWHLKSKKVLQSFNKHMGRVMCVAIASNGQMLASGSYDKTIKLWDLNTGKQNNSLTGHSDAVLSVTMSPDGRQIVSGSADRSVRFWQIDNGEQLYAIGHHSDSVNAVAFSPDGKTLISSSRDTTIKIWQS
;
A
#
# COMPACT_ATOMS: atom_id res chain seq x y z
N MET A 1 -27.58 27.96 12.20
CA MET A 1 -27.56 27.37 13.54
C MET A 1 -27.84 25.90 13.40
N SER A 2 -26.87 25.06 13.64
CA SER A 2 -26.94 23.59 13.42
C SER A 2 -27.51 22.97 14.69
N ASP A 3 -28.77 22.50 14.63
CA ASP A 3 -29.40 21.74 15.71
C ASP A 3 -28.64 20.42 15.95
N ARG A 4 -27.79 20.40 16.94
CA ARG A 4 -27.22 19.17 17.46
C ARG A 4 -28.30 18.45 18.27
N LEU A 5 -28.81 17.34 17.74
CA LEU A 5 -29.70 16.46 18.46
C LEU A 5 -28.97 15.95 19.72
N ASP A 6 -29.51 16.23 20.91
CA ASP A 6 -29.00 15.71 22.18
C ASP A 6 -29.54 14.30 22.40
N ILE A 7 -28.80 13.47 23.17
CA ILE A 7 -29.14 12.05 23.45
C ILE A 7 -30.53 11.95 24.08
N LYS A 8 -30.90 12.86 24.98
CA LYS A 8 -32.21 12.90 25.62
C LYS A 8 -33.31 13.13 24.60
N LEU A 9 -33.13 14.12 23.72
CA LEU A 9 -34.07 14.43 22.65
C LEU A 9 -34.20 13.27 21.64
N ALA A 10 -33.13 12.49 21.43
CA ALA A 10 -33.19 11.33 20.55
C ALA A 10 -34.04 10.20 21.12
N TYR A 11 -34.01 9.96 22.44
CA TYR A 11 -34.94 9.02 23.10
C TYR A 11 -36.40 9.52 23.01
N ASP A 12 -36.63 10.80 23.23
CA ASP A 12 -37.95 11.42 23.12
C ASP A 12 -38.53 11.31 21.70
N ILE A 13 -37.72 11.49 20.66
CA ILE A 13 -38.13 11.34 19.24
C ILE A 13 -38.57 9.90 18.94
N LEU A 14 -37.91 8.90 19.53
CA LEU A 14 -38.28 7.51 19.36
C LEU A 14 -39.40 7.07 20.32
N GLY A 15 -39.86 7.96 21.24
CA GLY A 15 -40.86 7.67 22.25
C GLY A 15 -40.39 6.68 23.31
N LEU A 16 -39.10 6.73 23.69
CA LEU A 16 -38.44 5.82 24.61
C LEU A 16 -37.87 6.58 25.80
N THR A 17 -37.75 5.85 26.93
CA THR A 17 -37.04 6.34 28.12
C THR A 17 -35.52 6.10 28.00
N ALA A 18 -34.71 6.87 28.73
CA ALA A 18 -33.25 6.82 28.63
C ALA A 18 -32.61 5.48 29.07
N ASP A 19 -33.36 4.60 29.67
CA ASP A 19 -32.99 3.24 30.09
C ASP A 19 -33.43 2.14 29.11
N ALA A 20 -34.05 2.51 27.99
CA ALA A 20 -34.53 1.57 26.99
C ALA A 20 -33.38 0.71 26.41
N SER A 21 -33.68 -0.57 26.19
CA SER A 21 -32.71 -1.50 25.62
C SER A 21 -32.42 -1.21 24.14
N GLN A 22 -31.31 -1.72 23.64
CA GLN A 22 -30.97 -1.63 22.22
C GLN A 22 -32.02 -2.29 21.29
N GLU A 23 -32.72 -3.30 21.82
CA GLU A 23 -33.79 -3.95 21.09
C GLU A 23 -35.03 -3.07 21.02
N ASP A 24 -35.37 -2.37 22.13
CA ASP A 24 -36.45 -1.39 22.15
C ASP A 24 -36.19 -0.23 21.19
N VAL A 25 -34.96 0.27 21.14
CA VAL A 25 -34.56 1.31 20.19
C VAL A 25 -34.77 0.86 18.73
N LYS A 26 -34.37 -0.38 18.39
CA LYS A 26 -34.59 -0.95 17.05
C LYS A 26 -36.09 -1.15 16.74
N LEU A 27 -36.84 -1.57 17.69
CA LEU A 27 -38.27 -1.84 17.52
C LEU A 27 -39.08 -0.55 17.33
N ALA A 28 -38.80 0.47 18.14
CA ALA A 28 -39.36 1.81 18.01
C ALA A 28 -39.03 2.47 16.66
N TYR A 29 -37.78 2.38 16.26
CA TYR A 29 -37.34 2.89 14.95
C TYR A 29 -38.11 2.24 13.78
N ARG A 30 -38.21 0.89 13.77
CA ARG A 30 -38.94 0.15 12.72
C ARG A 30 -40.42 0.54 12.65
N LYS A 31 -41.05 0.71 13.80
CA LYS A 31 -42.44 1.13 13.89
C LYS A 31 -42.64 2.55 13.33
N LEU A 32 -41.82 3.50 13.76
CA LEU A 32 -41.93 4.90 13.33
C LEU A 32 -41.56 5.08 11.87
N ALA A 33 -40.50 4.39 11.38
CA ALA A 33 -40.07 4.42 9.99
C ALA A 33 -41.17 3.88 9.04
N LYS A 34 -41.91 2.84 9.45
CA LYS A 34 -43.05 2.33 8.68
C LYS A 34 -44.24 3.31 8.70
N THR A 35 -44.51 3.96 9.84
CA THR A 35 -45.61 4.93 9.99
C THR A 35 -45.40 6.21 9.22
N TRP A 36 -44.17 6.68 9.14
CA TRP A 36 -43.82 7.96 8.50
C TRP A 36 -43.08 7.80 7.16
N HIS A 37 -43.20 6.64 6.49
CA HIS A 37 -42.63 6.45 5.15
C HIS A 37 -43.32 7.37 4.14
N PRO A 38 -42.58 8.19 3.35
CA PRO A 38 -43.14 9.14 2.42
C PRO A 38 -44.10 8.54 1.38
N ASP A 39 -43.88 7.28 1.00
CA ASP A 39 -44.72 6.56 0.02
C ASP A 39 -46.14 6.22 0.55
N GLY A 40 -46.35 6.34 1.87
CA GLY A 40 -47.65 6.11 2.51
C GLY A 40 -48.59 7.32 2.46
N PHE A 41 -48.13 8.46 1.93
CA PHE A 41 -48.92 9.72 1.90
C PHE A 41 -49.17 10.18 0.47
N SER A 42 -50.44 10.49 0.15
CA SER A 42 -50.85 10.90 -1.20
C SER A 42 -50.79 12.42 -1.43
N GLU A 43 -50.89 13.22 -0.37
CA GLU A 43 -50.89 14.68 -0.46
C GLU A 43 -49.47 15.26 -0.35
N ALA A 44 -49.11 16.22 -1.21
CA ALA A 44 -47.78 16.82 -1.27
C ALA A 44 -47.34 17.44 0.08
N LYS A 45 -48.23 18.07 0.82
CA LYS A 45 -47.94 18.68 2.13
C LYS A 45 -47.69 17.66 3.21
N GLN A 46 -48.46 16.56 3.24
CA GLN A 46 -48.28 15.46 4.18
C GLN A 46 -47.00 14.64 3.88
N LYS A 47 -46.66 14.54 2.59
CA LYS A 47 -45.43 13.89 2.16
C LYS A 47 -44.17 14.65 2.62
N GLN A 48 -44.20 15.97 2.51
CA GLN A 48 -43.12 16.85 2.98
C GLN A 48 -42.95 16.78 4.51
N GLU A 49 -44.06 16.77 5.28
CA GLU A 49 -44.01 16.58 6.72
C GLU A 49 -43.46 15.20 7.11
N ALA A 50 -43.82 14.15 6.37
CA ALA A 50 -43.31 12.81 6.57
C ALA A 50 -41.82 12.70 6.29
N GLU A 51 -41.31 13.37 5.23
CA GLU A 51 -39.88 13.44 4.91
C GLU A 51 -39.06 14.14 6.01
N GLU A 52 -39.59 15.23 6.60
CA GLU A 52 -38.92 15.89 7.74
C GLU A 52 -38.93 15.02 9.00
N LYS A 53 -40.04 14.36 9.30
CA LYS A 53 -40.17 13.47 10.46
C LYS A 53 -39.27 12.25 10.33
N ILE A 54 -39.25 11.57 9.18
CA ILE A 54 -38.40 10.40 8.99
C ILE A 54 -36.90 10.76 9.04
N LYS A 55 -36.53 11.95 8.60
CA LYS A 55 -35.17 12.47 8.73
C LYS A 55 -34.75 12.60 10.21
N ARG A 56 -35.63 13.14 11.06
CA ARG A 56 -35.38 13.23 12.52
C ARG A 56 -35.36 11.87 13.21
N ILE A 57 -36.24 10.95 12.83
CA ILE A 57 -36.28 9.57 13.34
C ILE A 57 -34.99 8.84 12.99
N ASN A 58 -34.49 8.98 11.76
CA ASN A 58 -33.22 8.40 11.32
C ASN A 58 -32.04 8.97 12.10
N GLN A 59 -32.00 10.29 12.33
CA GLN A 59 -30.94 10.93 13.11
C GLN A 59 -30.96 10.47 14.58
N ALA A 60 -32.14 10.33 15.19
CA ALA A 60 -32.29 9.84 16.56
C ALA A 60 -31.85 8.38 16.67
N TYR A 61 -32.24 7.53 15.74
CA TYR A 61 -31.81 6.13 15.71
C TYR A 61 -30.28 5.99 15.53
N GLU A 62 -29.67 6.77 14.63
CA GLU A 62 -28.21 6.79 14.42
C GLU A 62 -27.45 7.19 15.69
N LEU A 63 -28.00 8.10 16.50
CA LEU A 63 -27.40 8.49 17.78
C LEU A 63 -27.54 7.37 18.84
N LEU A 64 -28.69 6.71 18.92
CA LEU A 64 -29.00 5.78 20.00
C LEU A 64 -28.58 4.33 19.73
N LYS A 65 -28.42 3.92 18.48
CA LYS A 65 -28.13 2.52 18.12
C LYS A 65 -26.80 1.97 18.71
N PHE A 66 -25.93 2.85 19.23
CA PHE A 66 -24.66 2.47 19.85
C PHE A 66 -24.52 2.83 21.33
N ILE A 67 -25.55 3.39 21.96
CA ILE A 67 -25.54 3.75 23.38
C ILE A 67 -25.96 2.53 24.21
N LYS A 68 -25.05 1.98 25.02
CA LYS A 68 -25.42 0.95 26.00
C LYS A 68 -26.18 1.59 27.14
N PRO A 69 -27.29 0.95 27.61
CA PRO A 69 -28.04 1.44 28.79
C PRO A 69 -27.12 1.54 29.99
N SER A 70 -27.14 2.66 30.70
CA SER A 70 -26.43 2.85 31.96
C SER A 70 -27.14 2.00 33.02
N LEU A 71 -26.51 0.90 33.46
CA LEU A 71 -26.95 0.13 34.59
C LEU A 71 -26.83 0.99 35.86
N ALA A 72 -27.96 1.43 36.40
CA ALA A 72 -28.06 2.03 37.71
C ALA A 72 -27.63 1.03 38.77
N LYS A 73 -26.80 1.48 39.72
CA LYS A 73 -26.32 0.70 40.87
C LYS A 73 -27.47 0.37 41.81
N PRO A 74 -27.55 -0.85 42.34
CA PRO A 74 -28.16 -1.12 43.65
C PRO A 74 -27.08 -1.17 44.74
N SER A 75 -27.44 -0.63 45.90
CA SER A 75 -26.69 -0.50 47.13
C SER A 75 -26.39 -1.83 47.81
N ALA A 76 -25.24 -1.84 48.47
CA ALA A 76 -24.63 -2.68 49.48
C ALA A 76 -25.44 -3.78 50.19
N SER A 77 -24.85 -5.00 50.34
CA SER A 77 -24.74 -5.71 51.60
C SER A 77 -23.67 -6.81 51.56
N ARG A 78 -22.79 -6.70 52.51
CA ARG A 78 -21.87 -7.55 53.31
C ARG A 78 -21.67 -9.05 53.03
N ASN A 79 -20.36 -9.37 53.09
CA ASN A 79 -19.64 -10.52 53.71
C ASN A 79 -19.75 -11.89 53.05
N THR A 80 -18.64 -12.46 52.64
CA THR A 80 -17.68 -13.24 53.43
C THR A 80 -16.49 -13.76 52.59
N THR A 81 -15.36 -13.79 53.26
CA THR A 81 -14.03 -14.34 52.99
C THR A 81 -13.92 -15.59 52.14
N SER A 82 -13.00 -15.58 51.18
CA SER A 82 -12.00 -16.67 51.06
C SER A 82 -10.81 -16.19 50.18
N THR A 83 -9.63 -16.43 50.71
CA THR A 83 -8.30 -16.12 50.21
C THR A 83 -7.95 -16.90 48.94
N SER A 84 -7.63 -16.21 47.87
CA SER A 84 -6.65 -16.71 46.89
C SER A 84 -5.88 -15.56 46.27
N LYS A 85 -4.56 -15.67 46.32
CA LYS A 85 -3.60 -14.70 45.82
C LYS A 85 -3.77 -14.49 44.31
N THR A 86 -4.38 -13.38 43.91
CA THR A 86 -4.39 -12.95 42.51
C THR A 86 -3.43 -11.78 42.38
N LYS A 87 -2.42 -11.93 41.56
CA LYS A 87 -1.51 -10.85 41.15
C LYS A 87 -2.33 -9.72 40.56
N ILE A 88 -2.30 -8.56 41.18
CA ILE A 88 -2.86 -7.33 40.66
C ILE A 88 -1.95 -6.85 39.54
N TYR A 89 -2.35 -7.08 38.29
CA TYR A 89 -1.81 -6.34 37.14
C TYR A 89 -2.49 -4.98 37.14
N SER A 90 -1.70 -3.93 37.37
CA SER A 90 -2.13 -2.54 37.16
C SER A 90 -2.42 -2.33 35.68
N ASN A 91 -3.69 -2.32 35.30
CA ASN A 91 -4.16 -2.07 33.93
C ASN A 91 -4.01 -0.58 33.58
N ARG A 92 -2.80 -0.09 33.32
CA ARG A 92 -2.56 1.10 32.53
C ARG A 92 -2.25 0.65 31.11
N SER A 93 -3.28 0.59 30.27
CA SER A 93 -3.09 0.43 28.84
C SER A 93 -2.38 1.68 28.32
N ASP A 94 -1.20 1.52 27.74
CA ASP A 94 -0.40 2.59 27.15
C ASP A 94 -0.92 3.00 25.75
N ALA A 95 -0.35 4.05 25.18
CA ALA A 95 -0.73 4.56 23.87
C ALA A 95 -0.54 3.51 22.76
N GLU A 96 0.47 2.65 22.89
CA GLU A 96 0.79 1.59 21.92
C GLU A 96 -0.26 0.48 21.94
N THR A 97 -0.78 0.12 23.10
CA THR A 97 -1.86 -0.86 23.27
C THR A 97 -3.14 -0.39 22.58
N PHE A 98 -3.55 0.86 22.79
CA PHE A 98 -4.71 1.42 22.09
C PHE A 98 -4.49 1.55 20.59
N TYR A 99 -3.28 1.87 20.14
CA TYR A 99 -2.94 1.87 18.73
C TYR A 99 -3.09 0.47 18.11
N LYS A 100 -2.57 -0.59 18.75
CA LYS A 100 -2.70 -1.97 18.30
C LYS A 100 -4.17 -2.40 18.20
N TRP A 101 -4.99 -2.08 19.19
CA TRP A 101 -6.43 -2.33 19.14
C TRP A 101 -7.13 -1.55 18.03
N GLY A 102 -6.70 -0.31 17.77
CA GLY A 102 -7.20 0.46 16.64
C GLY A 102 -6.91 -0.21 15.30
N ILE A 103 -5.71 -0.76 15.11
CA ILE A 103 -5.33 -1.52 13.91
C ILE A 103 -6.20 -2.78 13.77
N GLU A 104 -6.38 -3.54 14.84
CA GLU A 104 -7.20 -4.76 14.84
C GLU A 104 -8.66 -4.47 14.45
N GLN A 105 -9.27 -3.43 15.04
CA GLN A 105 -10.62 -3.00 14.69
C GLN A 105 -10.73 -2.53 13.24
N ALA A 106 -9.71 -1.82 12.73
CA ALA A 106 -9.66 -1.40 11.31
C ALA A 106 -9.58 -2.61 10.36
N GLN A 107 -8.83 -3.65 10.72
CA GLN A 107 -8.75 -4.92 9.97
C GLN A 107 -10.10 -5.63 9.89
N GLN A 108 -10.87 -5.59 10.97
CA GLN A 108 -12.24 -6.13 11.03
C GLN A 108 -13.27 -5.21 10.35
N LYS A 109 -12.83 -4.12 9.69
CA LYS A 109 -13.67 -3.09 9.05
C LYS A 109 -14.56 -2.31 10.03
N ASN A 110 -14.32 -2.44 11.34
CA ASN A 110 -15.00 -1.68 12.37
C ASN A 110 -14.31 -0.31 12.55
N TYR A 111 -14.50 0.56 11.56
CA TYR A 111 -13.78 1.83 11.49
C TYR A 111 -14.12 2.80 12.62
N ILE A 112 -15.33 2.71 13.19
CA ILE A 112 -15.73 3.56 14.33
C ILE A 112 -14.92 3.19 15.58
N ALA A 113 -14.90 1.90 15.94
CA ALA A 113 -14.09 1.43 17.06
C ALA A 113 -12.59 1.66 16.84
N ALA A 114 -12.11 1.56 15.61
CA ALA A 114 -10.75 1.90 15.24
C ALA A 114 -10.43 3.38 15.51
N ILE A 115 -11.30 4.31 15.07
CA ILE A 115 -11.16 5.75 15.30
C ILE A 115 -11.16 6.09 16.79
N GLU A 116 -11.99 5.42 17.60
CA GLU A 116 -12.01 5.60 19.05
C GLU A 116 -10.69 5.17 19.70
N ASN A 117 -10.19 4.00 19.33
CA ASN A 117 -8.93 3.48 19.87
C ASN A 117 -7.73 4.35 19.46
N PHE A 118 -7.65 4.77 18.20
CA PHE A 118 -6.62 5.73 17.76
C PHE A 118 -6.77 7.08 18.47
N THR A 119 -7.99 7.52 18.78
CA THR A 119 -8.20 8.76 19.55
C THR A 119 -7.70 8.62 20.99
N LYS A 120 -7.88 7.46 21.63
CA LYS A 120 -7.32 7.17 22.96
C LYS A 120 -5.79 7.12 22.90
N ALA A 121 -5.20 6.48 21.89
CA ALA A 121 -3.76 6.47 21.69
C ALA A 121 -3.18 7.88 21.55
N ILE A 122 -3.81 8.75 20.77
CA ILE A 122 -3.42 10.15 20.57
C ILE A 122 -3.56 10.98 21.86
N ARG A 123 -4.61 10.73 22.67
CA ARG A 123 -4.77 11.42 23.97
C ARG A 123 -3.65 11.06 24.95
N LEU A 124 -3.18 9.82 24.94
CA LEU A 124 -2.09 9.35 25.79
C LEU A 124 -0.72 9.76 25.28
N ASN A 125 -0.55 9.83 23.97
CA ASN A 125 0.66 10.33 23.32
C ASN A 125 0.30 11.26 22.15
N PRO A 126 0.23 12.58 22.36
CA PRO A 126 -0.09 13.57 21.32
C PRO A 126 0.91 13.60 20.15
N ASN A 127 2.10 13.05 20.34
CA ASN A 127 3.14 12.99 19.30
C ASN A 127 3.16 11.64 18.55
N TYR A 128 2.15 10.79 18.74
CA TYR A 128 2.07 9.49 18.10
C TYR A 128 1.58 9.63 16.65
N PHE A 129 2.52 9.93 15.73
CA PHE A 129 2.20 10.24 14.33
C PHE A 129 1.45 9.10 13.60
N ASP A 130 1.80 7.83 13.87
CA ASP A 130 1.11 6.68 13.28
C ASP A 130 -0.37 6.61 13.69
N ALA A 131 -0.70 6.96 14.94
CA ALA A 131 -2.09 6.97 15.40
C ALA A 131 -2.93 8.03 14.67
N TYR A 132 -2.38 9.22 14.38
CA TYR A 132 -3.03 10.22 13.52
C TYR A 132 -3.20 9.68 12.09
N LYS A 133 -2.16 9.08 11.51
CA LYS A 133 -2.17 8.55 10.16
C LYS A 133 -3.28 7.49 9.97
N TYR A 134 -3.33 6.51 10.87
CA TYR A 134 -4.32 5.43 10.77
C TYR A 134 -5.73 5.88 11.16
N ARG A 135 -5.89 6.86 12.06
CA ARG A 135 -7.19 7.50 12.30
C ARG A 135 -7.68 8.24 11.05
N GLY A 136 -6.81 8.96 10.36
CA GLY A 136 -7.10 9.61 9.09
C GLY A 136 -7.56 8.62 8.03
N LEU A 137 -6.89 7.45 7.91
CA LEU A 137 -7.31 6.38 7.01
C LEU A 137 -8.70 5.82 7.36
N ALA A 138 -8.97 5.58 8.65
CA ALA A 138 -10.27 5.09 9.10
C ALA A 138 -11.37 6.16 8.87
N CYS A 139 -11.08 7.44 9.09
CA CYS A 139 -11.98 8.55 8.78
C CYS A 139 -12.28 8.65 7.29
N SER A 140 -11.28 8.49 6.41
CA SER A 140 -11.48 8.47 4.95
C SER A 140 -12.36 7.30 4.50
N LYS A 141 -12.23 6.12 5.12
CA LYS A 141 -13.11 4.97 4.86
C LYS A 141 -14.57 5.22 5.28
N MET A 142 -14.80 6.13 6.22
CA MET A 142 -16.13 6.56 6.67
C MET A 142 -16.67 7.77 5.88
N GLY A 143 -15.94 8.28 4.87
CA GLY A 143 -16.32 9.48 4.13
C GLY A 143 -16.09 10.80 4.90
N TRP A 144 -15.35 10.78 6.01
CA TRP A 144 -15.08 11.99 6.81
C TRP A 144 -13.82 12.71 6.32
N GLU A 145 -13.87 13.18 5.08
CA GLU A 145 -12.72 13.74 4.34
C GLU A 145 -12.01 14.90 5.07
N ASN A 146 -12.77 15.84 5.66
CA ASN A 146 -12.20 16.98 6.38
C ASN A 146 -11.39 16.55 7.62
N ARG A 147 -11.88 15.54 8.34
CA ARG A 147 -11.21 14.98 9.51
C ARG A 147 -9.99 14.17 9.12
N ALA A 148 -10.10 13.37 8.06
CA ALA A 148 -9.00 12.61 7.49
C ALA A 148 -7.86 13.55 7.04
N ALA A 149 -8.16 14.62 6.32
CA ALA A 149 -7.18 15.61 5.87
C ALA A 149 -6.48 16.33 7.05
N SER A 150 -7.21 16.60 8.14
CA SER A 150 -6.63 17.18 9.37
C SER A 150 -5.64 16.21 10.03
N ASP A 151 -6.03 14.94 10.16
CA ASP A 151 -5.19 13.90 10.75
C ASP A 151 -3.92 13.63 9.93
N PHE A 152 -4.01 13.61 8.61
CA PHE A 152 -2.84 13.47 7.73
C PHE A 152 -1.87 14.66 7.83
N ARG A 153 -2.38 15.89 7.96
CA ARG A 153 -1.53 17.08 8.20
C ARG A 153 -0.79 16.98 9.54
N ASN A 154 -1.47 16.56 10.61
CA ASN A 154 -0.84 16.36 11.91
C ASN A 154 0.23 15.26 11.87
N ALA A 155 -0.05 14.13 11.23
CA ALA A 155 0.92 13.06 11.04
C ALA A 155 2.18 13.56 10.32
N THR A 156 2.02 14.28 9.20
CA THR A 156 3.15 14.83 8.43
C THR A 156 3.96 15.86 9.23
N ARG A 157 3.29 16.72 10.03
CA ARG A 157 3.95 17.70 10.88
C ARG A 157 4.81 17.00 11.94
N LEU A 158 4.24 16.05 12.67
CA LEU A 158 4.94 15.30 13.72
C LEU A 158 6.11 14.49 13.18
N GLU A 159 5.97 13.90 12.02
CA GLU A 159 7.04 13.18 11.34
C GLU A 159 8.22 14.11 10.97
N ARG A 160 7.93 15.35 10.53
CA ARG A 160 8.96 16.37 10.27
C ARG A 160 9.65 16.83 11.55
N GLU A 161 8.90 17.01 12.64
CA GLU A 161 9.45 17.43 13.94
C GLU A 161 10.36 16.35 14.52
N ALA A 162 9.96 15.09 14.48
CA ALA A 162 10.79 13.96 14.90
C ALA A 162 12.13 13.89 14.15
N ARG A 163 12.10 14.12 12.82
CA ARG A 163 13.33 14.16 12.01
C ARG A 163 14.27 15.33 12.33
N LYS A 164 13.75 16.48 12.80
CA LYS A 164 14.59 17.62 13.22
C LYS A 164 15.32 17.35 14.54
N HIS A 165 14.72 16.63 15.46
CA HIS A 165 15.32 16.27 16.74
C HIS A 165 16.40 15.20 16.63
N GLU A 166 16.38 14.34 15.61
CA GLU A 166 17.46 13.37 15.34
C GLU A 166 18.76 14.01 14.82
N VAL A 167 18.67 15.22 14.23
CA VAL A 167 19.84 15.92 13.64
C VAL A 167 20.58 16.81 14.64
N THR A 168 20.02 17.08 15.84
CA THR A 168 20.56 18.07 16.81
C THR A 168 21.05 17.50 18.13
N ALA A 169 21.16 16.17 18.30
CA ALA A 169 21.71 15.60 19.53
C ALA A 169 23.24 15.51 19.47
N PRO A 170 23.98 16.18 20.41
CA PRO A 170 25.43 16.05 20.48
C PRO A 170 25.82 14.66 21.00
N ALA A 171 26.86 14.10 20.40
CA ALA A 171 27.44 12.82 20.77
C ALA A 171 27.95 12.86 22.22
N SER A 172 27.30 12.18 23.13
CA SER A 172 27.81 11.89 24.48
C SER A 172 28.50 10.53 24.50
N LYS A 173 29.72 10.50 25.07
CA LYS A 173 30.59 9.33 25.25
C LYS A 173 29.89 8.19 26.00
N PRO A 174 30.23 6.92 25.69
CA PRO A 174 29.60 5.76 26.31
C PRO A 174 30.14 5.52 27.73
N PRO A 175 29.31 5.09 28.69
CA PRO A 175 29.77 4.49 29.93
C PRO A 175 30.10 3.01 29.70
N GLN A 176 31.31 2.62 30.15
CA GLN A 176 31.69 1.23 30.31
C GLN A 176 30.91 0.61 31.48
N ASN A 177 30.15 -0.47 31.23
CA ASN A 177 30.19 -1.65 32.12
C ASN A 177 29.42 -2.85 31.56
N THR A 178 30.16 -3.85 31.30
CA THR A 178 30.00 -5.32 31.47
C THR A 178 28.61 -5.85 31.82
N SER A 179 27.99 -6.50 30.83
CA SER A 179 27.39 -7.84 30.88
C SER A 179 26.99 -8.24 29.46
N GLN A 180 27.56 -9.30 28.96
CA GLN A 180 27.31 -9.88 27.63
C GLN A 180 25.86 -10.39 27.54
N PRO A 181 25.12 -10.04 26.49
CA PRO A 181 24.14 -10.94 25.90
C PRO A 181 24.75 -11.60 24.65
N SER A 182 24.49 -12.85 24.53
CA SER A 182 24.89 -13.75 23.45
C SER A 182 24.90 -13.07 22.06
N SER A 183 26.04 -13.15 21.41
CA SER A 183 26.32 -12.72 20.05
C SER A 183 25.34 -13.33 19.05
N LYS A 184 24.34 -12.53 18.58
CA LYS A 184 23.78 -12.76 17.26
C LYS A 184 24.89 -12.41 16.27
N SER A 185 25.45 -13.41 15.61
CA SER A 185 26.37 -13.23 14.50
C SER A 185 25.75 -12.27 13.49
N THR A 186 26.34 -11.08 13.33
CA THR A 186 26.05 -10.20 12.20
C THR A 186 26.50 -10.91 10.95
N VAL A 187 25.55 -11.55 10.26
CA VAL A 187 25.80 -12.11 8.93
C VAL A 187 26.08 -10.91 8.03
N THR A 188 27.36 -10.70 7.71
CA THR A 188 27.77 -9.69 6.75
C THR A 188 27.20 -10.06 5.39
N SER A 189 26.51 -9.13 4.74
CA SER A 189 25.96 -9.35 3.40
C SER A 189 27.07 -9.71 2.41
N PRO A 190 26.93 -10.76 1.59
CA PRO A 190 27.87 -11.08 0.53
C PRO A 190 27.87 -10.01 -0.58
N TRP A 191 26.82 -9.19 -0.66
CA TRP A 191 26.64 -8.19 -1.72
C TRP A 191 27.47 -6.93 -1.47
N LYS A 192 28.34 -6.60 -2.44
CA LYS A 192 29.18 -5.38 -2.43
C LYS A 192 28.72 -4.40 -3.50
N CYS A 193 28.64 -3.12 -3.16
CA CYS A 193 28.41 -2.07 -4.14
C CYS A 193 29.66 -1.87 -4.99
N ILE A 194 29.58 -2.18 -6.28
CA ILE A 194 30.71 -2.06 -7.22
C ILE A 194 30.66 -0.76 -8.01
N HIS A 195 29.46 -0.24 -8.27
CA HIS A 195 29.28 1.02 -8.98
C HIS A 195 28.17 1.86 -8.37
N THR A 196 28.36 3.18 -8.38
CA THR A 196 27.32 4.18 -8.09
C THR A 196 27.22 5.10 -9.29
N LEU A 197 26.04 5.15 -9.92
CA LEU A 197 25.76 5.88 -11.16
C LEU A 197 24.71 6.95 -10.89
N ASN A 198 24.64 8.01 -11.72
CA ASN A 198 23.81 9.15 -11.41
C ASN A 198 22.88 9.55 -12.57
N HIS A 199 21.69 10.00 -12.20
CA HIS A 199 20.80 10.85 -13.00
C HIS A 199 20.80 12.29 -12.45
N ALA A 200 20.21 13.21 -13.21
CA ALA A 200 20.04 14.59 -12.75
C ALA A 200 18.94 14.74 -11.68
N ASN A 201 18.04 13.75 -11.57
CA ASN A 201 16.94 13.74 -10.60
C ASN A 201 16.57 12.29 -10.21
N TRP A 202 15.53 12.10 -9.41
CA TRP A 202 15.06 10.80 -8.87
C TRP A 202 15.03 9.71 -9.93
N VAL A 203 15.61 8.56 -9.63
CA VAL A 203 15.50 7.39 -10.48
C VAL A 203 14.30 6.57 -10.04
N LEU A 204 13.32 6.43 -10.92
CA LEU A 204 11.99 5.89 -10.58
C LEU A 204 11.83 4.43 -11.01
N SER A 205 12.52 3.99 -12.05
CA SER A 205 12.39 2.65 -12.59
C SER A 205 13.72 2.12 -13.13
N ILE A 206 13.86 0.80 -13.08
CA ILE A 206 14.98 0.04 -13.64
C ILE A 206 14.42 -1.15 -14.39
N ALA A 207 15.05 -1.50 -15.51
CA ALA A 207 14.88 -2.77 -16.19
C ALA A 207 16.23 -3.31 -16.63
N ILE A 208 16.47 -4.61 -16.51
CA ILE A 208 17.65 -5.29 -17.01
C ILE A 208 17.27 -6.03 -18.28
N SER A 209 18.13 -5.99 -19.30
CA SER A 209 17.88 -6.72 -20.54
C SER A 209 17.94 -8.24 -20.32
N PRO A 210 17.09 -9.04 -20.99
CA PRO A 210 17.08 -10.50 -20.86
C PRO A 210 18.43 -11.17 -21.18
N ASP A 211 19.27 -10.57 -22.03
CA ASP A 211 20.62 -11.05 -22.33
C ASP A 211 21.67 -10.74 -21.24
N GLY A 212 21.28 -9.95 -20.20
CA GLY A 212 22.16 -9.58 -19.11
C GLY A 212 23.31 -8.63 -19.48
N GLN A 213 23.29 -8.02 -20.67
CA GLN A 213 24.37 -7.14 -21.12
C GLN A 213 24.15 -5.68 -20.72
N THR A 214 22.89 -5.26 -20.74
CA THR A 214 22.51 -3.86 -20.50
C THR A 214 21.42 -3.74 -19.47
N PHE A 215 21.27 -2.54 -18.93
CA PHE A 215 20.10 -2.15 -18.18
C PHE A 215 19.67 -0.72 -18.51
N ALA A 216 18.42 -0.40 -18.29
CA ALA A 216 17.87 0.92 -18.48
C ALA A 216 17.34 1.49 -17.17
N SER A 217 17.45 2.80 -17.02
CA SER A 217 16.91 3.56 -15.88
C SER A 217 16.05 4.72 -16.37
N GLY A 218 14.86 4.86 -15.79
CA GLY A 218 13.92 5.96 -16.05
C GLY A 218 13.88 6.93 -14.87
N SER A 219 13.89 8.22 -15.18
CA SER A 219 14.05 9.26 -14.16
C SER A 219 12.97 10.33 -14.21
N SER A 220 12.82 11.04 -13.10
CA SER A 220 12.04 12.27 -13.01
C SER A 220 12.72 13.48 -13.68
N ASP A 221 13.92 13.31 -14.21
CA ASP A 221 14.54 14.27 -15.13
C ASP A 221 14.01 14.16 -16.56
N ASN A 222 13.01 13.28 -16.80
CA ASN A 222 12.35 12.97 -18.07
C ASN A 222 13.23 12.20 -19.07
N THR A 223 14.41 11.76 -18.66
CA THR A 223 15.31 10.97 -19.50
C THR A 223 15.31 9.50 -19.14
N ILE A 224 15.74 8.69 -20.10
CA ILE A 224 16.09 7.29 -19.90
C ILE A 224 17.58 7.17 -20.22
N LYS A 225 18.33 6.44 -19.41
CA LYS A 225 19.71 6.07 -19.73
C LYS A 225 19.79 4.56 -19.92
N ILE A 226 20.51 4.15 -20.98
CA ILE A 226 20.90 2.76 -21.20
C ILE A 226 22.36 2.64 -20.80
N TRP A 227 22.66 1.62 -19.99
CA TRP A 227 23.94 1.38 -19.37
C TRP A 227 24.46 -0.01 -19.71
N HIS A 228 25.76 -0.17 -19.82
CA HIS A 228 26.39 -1.49 -19.83
C HIS A 228 26.44 -2.04 -18.39
N LEU A 229 25.87 -3.25 -18.18
CA LEU A 229 25.64 -3.78 -16.84
C LEU A 229 26.93 -3.94 -16.01
N ASN A 230 27.95 -4.57 -16.58
CA ASN A 230 29.17 -4.89 -15.84
C ASN A 230 30.11 -3.70 -15.60
N THR A 231 30.08 -2.70 -16.49
CA THR A 231 31.04 -1.57 -16.42
C THR A 231 30.40 -0.29 -15.86
N GLY A 232 29.05 -0.23 -15.76
CA GLY A 232 28.32 0.98 -15.39
C GLY A 232 28.46 2.13 -16.37
N LYS A 233 29.00 1.89 -17.58
CA LYS A 233 29.17 2.93 -18.60
C LYS A 233 27.85 3.27 -19.28
N VAL A 234 27.55 4.57 -19.43
CA VAL A 234 26.37 5.04 -20.21
C VAL A 234 26.63 4.72 -21.68
N LEU A 235 25.70 4.01 -22.31
CA LEU A 235 25.68 3.74 -23.74
C LEU A 235 24.87 4.81 -24.48
N HIS A 236 23.66 5.09 -23.98
CA HIS A 236 22.75 6.08 -24.56
C HIS A 236 22.02 6.88 -23.50
N THR A 237 21.72 8.15 -23.80
CA THR A 237 20.75 8.97 -23.07
C THR A 237 19.59 9.27 -24.00
N LEU A 238 18.41 8.74 -23.70
CA LEU A 238 17.22 8.84 -24.54
C LEU A 238 16.37 10.02 -24.04
N THR A 239 16.07 10.93 -24.96
CA THR A 239 15.24 12.11 -24.74
C THR A 239 14.01 12.06 -25.63
N GLY A 240 12.85 12.42 -25.10
CA GLY A 240 11.57 12.39 -25.84
C GLY A 240 10.38 12.53 -24.90
N HIS A 241 10.40 11.86 -23.75
CA HIS A 241 9.39 12.10 -22.72
C HIS A 241 9.49 13.53 -22.16
N ILE A 242 8.34 14.15 -21.93
CA ILE A 242 8.26 15.52 -21.39
C ILE A 242 7.88 15.57 -19.92
N LYS A 243 7.68 14.38 -19.28
CA LYS A 243 7.43 14.20 -17.84
C LYS A 243 8.14 12.94 -17.36
N TRP A 244 8.00 12.66 -16.07
CA TRP A 244 8.67 11.58 -15.36
C TRP A 244 8.50 10.21 -16.04
N VAL A 245 9.60 9.50 -16.24
CA VAL A 245 9.60 8.13 -16.76
C VAL A 245 9.35 7.17 -15.59
N ARG A 246 8.17 6.53 -15.58
CA ARG A 246 7.70 5.72 -14.46
C ARG A 246 8.03 4.25 -14.56
N CYS A 247 8.07 3.70 -15.75
CA CYS A 247 8.25 2.28 -15.97
C CYS A 247 9.01 2.02 -17.27
N LEU A 248 9.73 0.89 -17.26
CA LEU A 248 10.56 0.42 -18.36
C LEU A 248 10.38 -1.09 -18.51
N ALA A 249 10.44 -1.59 -19.74
CA ALA A 249 10.48 -3.01 -20.04
C ALA A 249 11.30 -3.26 -21.31
N PHE A 250 12.26 -4.19 -21.26
CA PHE A 250 12.94 -4.68 -22.46
C PHE A 250 12.10 -5.71 -23.19
N SER A 251 12.22 -5.73 -24.51
CA SER A 251 11.68 -6.85 -25.31
C SER A 251 12.43 -8.15 -24.99
N PRO A 252 11.80 -9.32 -25.18
CA PRO A 252 12.41 -10.62 -24.89
C PRO A 252 13.71 -10.86 -25.69
N ASP A 253 13.86 -10.25 -26.87
CA ASP A 253 15.06 -10.33 -27.69
C ASP A 253 16.13 -9.26 -27.35
N SER A 254 15.92 -8.47 -26.30
CA SER A 254 16.78 -7.38 -25.82
C SER A 254 17.01 -6.24 -26.83
N LYS A 255 16.31 -6.23 -27.99
CA LYS A 255 16.57 -5.24 -29.05
C LYS A 255 15.81 -3.94 -28.88
N THR A 256 14.65 -3.99 -28.21
CA THR A 256 13.85 -2.80 -27.99
C THR A 256 13.59 -2.57 -26.50
N LEU A 257 13.45 -1.30 -26.12
CA LEU A 257 13.07 -0.85 -24.81
C LEU A 257 11.73 -0.12 -24.91
N VAL A 258 10.82 -0.42 -24.03
CA VAL A 258 9.51 0.24 -23.94
C VAL A 258 9.47 1.04 -22.64
N SER A 259 9.06 2.30 -22.71
CA SER A 259 8.98 3.22 -21.57
C SER A 259 7.59 3.82 -21.43
N GLY A 260 7.13 3.99 -20.19
CA GLY A 260 5.87 4.65 -19.84
C GLY A 260 6.10 5.84 -18.93
N SER A 261 5.32 6.91 -19.13
CA SER A 261 5.57 8.20 -18.48
C SER A 261 4.31 8.86 -17.95
N ASP A 262 4.53 9.85 -17.06
CA ASP A 262 3.51 10.79 -16.61
C ASP A 262 2.98 11.72 -17.72
N ASP A 263 3.62 11.73 -18.90
CA ASP A 263 3.11 12.41 -20.10
C ASP A 263 2.03 11.64 -20.83
N CYS A 264 1.61 10.49 -20.28
CA CYS A 264 0.58 9.60 -20.81
C CYS A 264 0.97 8.83 -22.08
N ASN A 265 2.21 8.95 -22.53
CA ASN A 265 2.73 8.23 -23.69
C ASN A 265 3.50 6.99 -23.28
N VAL A 266 3.51 6.03 -24.17
CA VAL A 266 4.46 4.91 -24.22
C VAL A 266 5.38 5.14 -25.41
N MET A 267 6.67 5.06 -25.20
CA MET A 267 7.69 5.20 -26.24
C MET A 267 8.47 3.90 -26.41
N ILE A 268 8.82 3.57 -27.64
CA ILE A 268 9.56 2.38 -28.03
C ILE A 268 10.88 2.82 -28.66
N TRP A 269 11.97 2.27 -28.14
CA TRP A 269 13.33 2.68 -28.47
C TRP A 269 14.13 1.47 -28.98
N GLU A 270 14.99 1.69 -29.95
CA GLU A 270 16.01 0.71 -30.34
C GLU A 270 17.19 0.77 -29.36
N VAL A 271 17.53 -0.35 -28.76
CA VAL A 271 18.56 -0.41 -27.70
C VAL A 271 19.94 -0.11 -28.26
N ALA A 272 20.26 -0.66 -29.44
CA ALA A 272 21.60 -0.56 -30.05
C ALA A 272 21.97 0.87 -30.46
N SER A 273 21.02 1.66 -30.96
CA SER A 273 21.27 3.03 -31.45
C SER A 273 20.74 4.12 -30.53
N GLY A 274 19.88 3.78 -29.56
CA GLY A 274 19.15 4.73 -28.72
C GLY A 274 18.06 5.51 -29.47
N LYS A 275 17.73 5.11 -30.71
CA LYS A 275 16.74 5.81 -31.55
C LYS A 275 15.30 5.56 -31.08
N LEU A 276 14.49 6.62 -31.06
CA LEU A 276 13.06 6.52 -30.87
C LEU A 276 12.41 5.88 -32.13
N LEU A 277 11.77 4.73 -31.96
CA LEU A 277 11.09 4.02 -33.04
C LEU A 277 9.63 4.45 -33.14
N LYS A 278 8.92 4.52 -31.99
CA LYS A 278 7.47 4.80 -31.96
C LYS A 278 7.08 5.55 -30.69
N THR A 279 6.00 6.34 -30.81
CA THR A 279 5.30 6.97 -29.68
C THR A 279 3.83 6.56 -29.75
N LEU A 280 3.35 5.85 -28.71
CA LEU A 280 1.99 5.36 -28.62
C LEU A 280 1.24 6.13 -27.51
N LYS A 281 0.10 6.71 -27.87
CA LYS A 281 -0.80 7.36 -26.91
C LYS A 281 -1.82 6.33 -26.39
N VAL A 282 -1.40 5.54 -25.39
CA VAL A 282 -2.19 4.40 -24.92
C VAL A 282 -3.19 4.81 -23.83
N HIS A 283 -2.77 5.63 -22.87
CA HIS A 283 -3.62 6.09 -21.77
C HIS A 283 -3.94 7.59 -21.88
N ALA A 284 -5.05 8.01 -21.31
CA ALA A 284 -5.37 9.44 -21.14
C ALA A 284 -4.74 10.05 -19.88
N THR A 285 -4.12 9.21 -19.05
CA THR A 285 -3.51 9.52 -17.75
C THR A 285 -2.12 8.88 -17.65
N PRO A 286 -1.31 9.21 -16.63
CA PRO A 286 0.00 8.62 -16.42
C PRO A 286 0.05 7.10 -16.53
N VAL A 287 1.09 6.58 -17.17
CA VAL A 287 1.40 5.15 -17.30
C VAL A 287 2.36 4.76 -16.19
N PHE A 288 1.95 3.81 -15.32
CA PHE A 288 2.72 3.44 -14.13
C PHE A 288 3.45 2.11 -14.26
N SER A 289 2.99 1.22 -15.13
CA SER A 289 3.62 -0.08 -15.32
C SER A 289 3.43 -0.60 -16.73
N ILE A 290 4.44 -1.30 -17.21
CA ILE A 290 4.46 -1.98 -18.51
C ILE A 290 4.98 -3.40 -18.32
N ALA A 291 4.36 -4.36 -18.99
CA ALA A 291 4.85 -5.72 -19.19
C ALA A 291 4.69 -6.11 -20.67
N LEU A 292 5.57 -6.97 -21.16
CA LEU A 292 5.56 -7.45 -22.55
C LEU A 292 5.25 -8.93 -22.59
N SER A 293 4.57 -9.39 -23.66
CA SER A 293 4.39 -10.82 -23.91
C SER A 293 5.71 -11.50 -24.28
N LEU A 294 5.76 -12.82 -24.15
CA LEU A 294 6.97 -13.61 -24.39
C LEU A 294 7.46 -13.56 -25.84
N ASP A 295 6.57 -13.29 -26.78
CA ASP A 295 6.88 -13.07 -28.20
C ASP A 295 7.20 -11.59 -28.52
N GLY A 296 7.12 -10.69 -27.55
CA GLY A 296 7.33 -9.27 -27.70
C GLY A 296 6.27 -8.53 -28.52
N GLN A 297 5.17 -9.21 -28.93
CA GLN A 297 4.15 -8.63 -29.79
C GLN A 297 3.10 -7.81 -29.03
N LEU A 298 2.81 -8.20 -27.79
CA LEU A 298 1.80 -7.56 -26.97
C LEU A 298 2.44 -6.78 -25.83
N MET A 299 1.90 -5.60 -25.58
CA MET A 299 2.20 -4.76 -24.45
C MET A 299 0.99 -4.70 -23.52
N PHE A 300 1.23 -4.92 -22.25
CA PHE A 300 0.29 -4.71 -21.16
C PHE A 300 0.70 -3.44 -20.43
N SER A 301 -0.16 -2.43 -20.38
CA SER A 301 0.13 -1.17 -19.68
C SER A 301 -0.92 -0.88 -18.62
N GLY A 302 -0.46 -0.53 -17.41
CA GLY A 302 -1.27 -0.12 -16.27
C GLY A 302 -1.16 1.38 -16.05
N GLY A 303 -2.30 2.03 -15.85
CA GLY A 303 -2.35 3.47 -15.74
C GLY A 303 -3.08 3.99 -14.50
N ARG A 304 -3.00 5.31 -14.30
CA ARG A 304 -3.76 6.02 -13.28
C ARG A 304 -5.28 5.99 -13.53
N ASP A 305 -5.69 5.69 -14.76
CA ASP A 305 -7.10 5.54 -15.17
C ASP A 305 -7.75 4.23 -14.70
N THR A 306 -7.11 3.51 -13.79
CA THR A 306 -7.61 2.27 -13.17
C THR A 306 -7.66 1.06 -14.11
N THR A 307 -7.24 1.21 -15.37
CA THR A 307 -7.33 0.18 -16.40
C THR A 307 -5.99 -0.46 -16.73
N ILE A 308 -6.06 -1.69 -17.24
CA ILE A 308 -4.93 -2.33 -17.94
C ILE A 308 -5.30 -2.42 -19.40
N LYS A 309 -4.42 -1.96 -20.28
CA LYS A 309 -4.62 -1.99 -21.72
C LYS A 309 -3.70 -3.01 -22.37
N ILE A 310 -4.26 -3.77 -23.28
CA ILE A 310 -3.53 -4.76 -24.11
C ILE A 310 -3.42 -4.16 -25.51
N THR A 311 -2.20 -3.86 -25.92
CA THR A 311 -1.89 -3.20 -27.20
C THR A 311 -0.96 -4.07 -28.02
N HIS A 312 -1.24 -4.25 -29.32
CA HIS A 312 -0.33 -4.89 -30.25
C HIS A 312 0.70 -3.86 -30.74
N ILE A 313 1.97 -4.09 -30.42
CA ILE A 313 3.05 -3.13 -30.65
C ILE A 313 3.27 -2.86 -32.16
N GLY A 314 3.34 -3.92 -32.95
CA GLY A 314 3.58 -3.81 -34.39
C GLY A 314 2.47 -3.08 -35.15
N MET A 315 1.20 -3.38 -34.80
CA MET A 315 0.00 -2.79 -35.43
C MET A 315 -0.43 -1.47 -34.79
N GLU A 316 0.15 -1.07 -33.65
CA GLU A 316 -0.22 0.11 -32.86
C GLU A 316 -1.70 0.10 -32.41
N GLN A 317 -2.28 -1.10 -32.29
CA GLN A 317 -3.70 -1.29 -32.07
C GLN A 317 -4.01 -1.67 -30.61
N LEU A 318 -4.93 -0.94 -29.99
CA LEU A 318 -5.53 -1.33 -28.71
C LEU A 318 -6.45 -2.54 -28.95
N LEU A 319 -6.06 -3.70 -28.44
CA LEU A 319 -6.83 -4.94 -28.60
C LEU A 319 -7.90 -5.11 -27.52
N HIS A 320 -7.58 -4.71 -26.28
CA HIS A 320 -8.51 -4.90 -25.16
C HIS A 320 -8.21 -3.97 -23.98
N VAL A 321 -9.24 -3.75 -23.14
CA VAL A 321 -9.14 -3.01 -21.87
C VAL A 321 -9.67 -3.90 -20.75
N LEU A 322 -8.78 -4.28 -19.81
CA LEU A 322 -9.17 -5.00 -18.61
C LEU A 322 -9.60 -3.98 -17.55
N LYS A 323 -10.84 -4.10 -17.08
CA LYS A 323 -11.45 -3.24 -16.05
C LYS A 323 -11.72 -4.08 -14.80
N GLY A 324 -11.50 -3.50 -13.61
CA GLY A 324 -11.80 -4.21 -12.36
C GLY A 324 -11.13 -3.60 -11.13
N HIS A 325 -10.05 -2.83 -11.30
CA HIS A 325 -9.49 -2.02 -10.22
C HIS A 325 -10.28 -0.72 -10.05
N SER A 326 -10.39 -0.24 -8.81
CA SER A 326 -11.07 1.02 -8.46
C SER A 326 -10.11 2.19 -8.27
N TYR A 327 -8.80 1.94 -8.36
CA TYR A 327 -7.74 2.95 -8.28
C TYR A 327 -6.58 2.58 -9.23
N SER A 328 -5.55 3.43 -9.30
CA SER A 328 -4.42 3.27 -10.22
C SER A 328 -3.83 1.86 -10.22
N VAL A 329 -3.50 1.34 -11.39
CA VAL A 329 -2.72 0.11 -11.56
C VAL A 329 -1.24 0.50 -11.49
N ASN A 330 -0.58 0.12 -10.40
CA ASN A 330 0.78 0.56 -10.09
C ASN A 330 1.86 -0.41 -10.61
N SER A 331 1.54 -1.69 -10.72
CA SER A 331 2.50 -2.71 -11.11
C SER A 331 1.83 -3.86 -11.84
N LEU A 332 2.49 -4.38 -12.85
CA LEU A 332 2.11 -5.52 -13.66
C LEU A 332 3.24 -6.56 -13.67
N ALA A 333 2.89 -7.83 -13.61
CA ALA A 333 3.82 -8.94 -13.81
C ALA A 333 3.16 -10.02 -14.66
N LEU A 334 3.88 -10.49 -15.68
CA LEU A 334 3.44 -11.58 -16.56
C LEU A 334 4.01 -12.91 -16.04
N SER A 335 3.22 -13.97 -16.05
CA SER A 335 3.70 -15.30 -15.71
C SER A 335 4.72 -15.82 -16.75
N PRO A 336 5.66 -16.70 -16.36
CA PRO A 336 6.68 -17.25 -17.26
C PRO A 336 6.11 -18.03 -18.45
N ASN A 337 4.89 -18.57 -18.34
CA ASN A 337 4.19 -19.23 -19.44
C ASN A 337 3.35 -18.27 -20.31
N GLY A 338 3.27 -16.98 -19.94
CA GLY A 338 2.50 -15.98 -20.68
C GLY A 338 0.98 -16.06 -20.58
N GLU A 339 0.42 -16.94 -19.73
CA GLU A 339 -1.04 -17.14 -19.63
C GLU A 339 -1.73 -16.23 -18.63
N ILE A 340 -0.98 -15.79 -17.60
CA ILE A 340 -1.50 -15.05 -16.46
C ILE A 340 -0.81 -13.70 -16.37
N LEU A 341 -1.59 -12.64 -16.21
CA LEU A 341 -1.12 -11.32 -15.83
C LEU A 341 -1.55 -11.03 -14.39
N VAL A 342 -0.64 -10.53 -13.57
CA VAL A 342 -0.94 -10.07 -12.22
C VAL A 342 -0.81 -8.55 -12.16
N SER A 343 -1.75 -7.90 -11.48
CA SER A 343 -1.76 -6.45 -11.28
C SER A 343 -1.88 -6.09 -9.80
N GLY A 344 -1.03 -5.18 -9.35
CA GLY A 344 -1.10 -4.53 -8.05
C GLY A 344 -1.65 -3.10 -8.19
N SER A 345 -2.55 -2.71 -7.29
CA SER A 345 -3.28 -1.44 -7.42
C SER A 345 -3.28 -0.60 -6.16
N GLY A 346 -3.48 0.70 -6.37
CA GLY A 346 -3.74 1.68 -5.33
C GLY A 346 -5.05 1.45 -4.57
N ASP A 347 -5.93 0.54 -5.02
CA ASP A 347 -7.13 0.10 -4.31
C ASP A 347 -6.83 -0.95 -3.22
N ASN A 348 -5.55 -1.22 -2.93
CA ASN A 348 -5.03 -2.19 -1.98
C ASN A 348 -5.24 -3.65 -2.40
N SER A 349 -5.70 -3.90 -3.62
CA SER A 349 -5.94 -5.23 -4.14
C SER A 349 -4.89 -5.66 -5.16
N ILE A 350 -4.79 -6.97 -5.31
CA ILE A 350 -4.06 -7.63 -6.39
C ILE A 350 -5.08 -8.43 -7.18
N LYS A 351 -5.00 -8.39 -8.50
CA LYS A 351 -5.85 -9.22 -9.38
C LYS A 351 -4.99 -10.09 -10.29
N VAL A 352 -5.44 -11.32 -10.43
CA VAL A 352 -4.87 -12.32 -11.34
C VAL A 352 -5.80 -12.45 -12.54
N TRP A 353 -5.29 -12.19 -13.72
CA TRP A 353 -6.06 -12.18 -14.97
C TRP A 353 -5.61 -13.32 -15.85
N HIS A 354 -6.57 -14.07 -16.40
CA HIS A 354 -6.29 -15.06 -17.46
C HIS A 354 -6.36 -14.35 -18.82
N LEU A 355 -5.23 -14.30 -19.52
CA LEU A 355 -5.09 -13.47 -20.72
C LEU A 355 -5.95 -13.94 -21.90
N LYS A 356 -6.12 -15.26 -22.08
CA LYS A 356 -6.95 -15.81 -23.15
C LYS A 356 -8.44 -15.48 -22.98
N SER A 357 -8.98 -15.65 -21.76
CA SER A 357 -10.39 -15.34 -21.46
C SER A 357 -10.63 -13.88 -21.08
N LYS A 358 -9.56 -13.12 -20.77
CA LYS A 358 -9.60 -11.72 -20.32
C LYS A 358 -10.42 -11.50 -19.04
N LYS A 359 -10.54 -12.55 -18.21
CA LYS A 359 -11.29 -12.55 -16.95
C LYS A 359 -10.37 -12.55 -15.75
N VAL A 360 -10.86 -11.98 -14.64
CA VAL A 360 -10.21 -12.11 -13.33
C VAL A 360 -10.41 -13.54 -12.83
N LEU A 361 -9.31 -14.24 -12.55
CA LEU A 361 -9.32 -15.55 -11.91
C LEU A 361 -9.40 -15.44 -10.39
N GLN A 362 -8.59 -14.53 -9.82
CA GLN A 362 -8.45 -14.38 -8.38
C GLN A 362 -8.28 -12.89 -8.02
N SER A 363 -8.66 -12.54 -6.79
CA SER A 363 -8.47 -11.19 -6.24
C SER A 363 -8.04 -11.30 -4.79
N PHE A 364 -6.91 -10.68 -4.44
CA PHE A 364 -6.34 -10.69 -3.10
C PHE A 364 -6.46 -9.30 -2.47
N ASN A 365 -7.14 -9.21 -1.31
CA ASN A 365 -7.49 -7.96 -0.66
C ASN A 365 -6.94 -7.89 0.79
N LYS A 366 -5.76 -8.49 1.05
CA LYS A 366 -5.20 -8.56 2.41
C LYS A 366 -4.18 -7.45 2.73
N HIS A 367 -3.75 -6.66 1.73
CA HIS A 367 -2.96 -5.48 2.01
C HIS A 367 -3.82 -4.36 2.59
N MET A 368 -3.28 -3.65 3.58
CA MET A 368 -3.95 -2.52 4.23
C MET A 368 -3.55 -1.17 3.64
N GLY A 369 -2.68 -1.17 2.65
CA GLY A 369 -2.20 -0.01 1.92
C GLY A 369 -2.10 -0.31 0.43
N ARG A 370 -1.85 0.73 -0.37
CA ARG A 370 -1.66 0.62 -1.82
C ARG A 370 -0.63 -0.45 -2.15
N VAL A 371 -0.97 -1.37 -3.04
CA VAL A 371 0.00 -2.30 -3.61
C VAL A 371 0.83 -1.54 -4.64
N MET A 372 2.13 -1.46 -4.39
CA MET A 372 3.06 -0.69 -5.23
C MET A 372 3.77 -1.54 -6.26
N CYS A 373 4.05 -2.79 -5.91
CA CYS A 373 4.81 -3.69 -6.75
C CYS A 373 4.32 -5.14 -6.61
N VAL A 374 4.45 -5.88 -7.70
CA VAL A 374 4.18 -7.33 -7.77
C VAL A 374 5.30 -8.00 -8.57
N ALA A 375 5.69 -9.20 -8.17
CA ALA A 375 6.67 -10.03 -8.88
C ALA A 375 6.25 -11.50 -8.83
N ILE A 376 6.33 -12.20 -9.96
CA ILE A 376 6.03 -13.62 -10.08
C ILE A 376 7.36 -14.38 -10.12
N ALA A 377 7.44 -15.49 -9.38
CA ALA A 377 8.61 -16.35 -9.38
C ALA A 377 8.83 -17.02 -10.75
N SER A 378 10.08 -17.39 -11.05
CA SER A 378 10.46 -18.08 -12.30
C SER A 378 9.72 -19.38 -12.54
N ASN A 379 9.24 -20.07 -11.49
CA ASN A 379 8.41 -21.26 -11.59
C ASN A 379 6.91 -20.98 -11.87
N GLY A 380 6.48 -19.71 -11.87
CA GLY A 380 5.10 -19.30 -12.10
C GLY A 380 4.10 -19.62 -10.99
N GLN A 381 4.55 -20.19 -9.86
CA GLN A 381 3.65 -20.64 -8.78
C GLN A 381 3.50 -19.64 -7.65
N MET A 382 4.49 -18.80 -7.43
CA MET A 382 4.53 -17.85 -6.32
C MET A 382 4.50 -16.41 -6.80
N LEU A 383 3.78 -15.58 -6.05
CA LEU A 383 3.69 -14.14 -6.23
C LEU A 383 4.17 -13.44 -4.96
N ALA A 384 5.01 -12.44 -5.10
CA ALA A 384 5.30 -11.47 -4.06
C ALA A 384 4.64 -10.13 -4.37
N SER A 385 4.14 -9.45 -3.34
CA SER A 385 3.57 -8.12 -3.44
C SER A 385 4.09 -7.21 -2.33
N GLY A 386 4.53 -6.00 -2.69
CA GLY A 386 4.96 -4.97 -1.76
C GLY A 386 3.96 -3.83 -1.68
N SER A 387 3.80 -3.26 -0.48
CA SER A 387 2.73 -2.29 -0.21
C SER A 387 3.17 -1.12 0.66
N TYR A 388 2.38 -0.06 0.60
CA TYR A 388 2.43 1.07 1.54
C TYR A 388 2.16 0.68 2.99
N ASP A 389 1.59 -0.53 3.25
CA ASP A 389 1.42 -1.06 4.59
C ASP A 389 2.74 -1.58 5.21
N LYS A 390 3.89 -1.36 4.51
CA LYS A 390 5.25 -1.72 4.92
C LYS A 390 5.54 -3.21 4.90
N THR A 391 4.62 -4.01 4.36
CA THR A 391 4.75 -5.47 4.29
C THR A 391 4.97 -5.97 2.88
N ILE A 392 5.60 -7.14 2.77
CA ILE A 392 5.61 -7.95 1.57
C ILE A 392 4.74 -9.17 1.87
N LYS A 393 3.83 -9.52 0.98
CA LYS A 393 3.01 -10.73 1.12
C LYS A 393 3.34 -11.71 0.01
N LEU A 394 3.38 -12.99 0.40
CA LEU A 394 3.63 -14.11 -0.51
C LEU A 394 2.33 -14.88 -0.73
N TRP A 395 2.06 -15.19 -1.97
CA TRP A 395 0.83 -15.83 -2.41
C TRP A 395 1.14 -17.03 -3.29
N ASP A 396 0.42 -18.10 -3.11
CA ASP A 396 0.38 -19.22 -4.04
C ASP A 396 -0.64 -18.91 -5.13
N LEU A 397 -0.18 -18.83 -6.37
CA LEU A 397 -1.04 -18.48 -7.51
C LEU A 397 -2.01 -19.59 -7.90
N ASN A 398 -1.71 -20.87 -7.58
CA ASN A 398 -2.58 -21.99 -7.88
C ASN A 398 -3.75 -22.06 -6.91
N THR A 399 -3.48 -21.88 -5.60
CA THR A 399 -4.49 -22.01 -4.55
C THR A 399 -5.13 -20.70 -4.15
N GLY A 400 -4.51 -19.57 -4.49
CA GLY A 400 -4.94 -18.24 -4.05
C GLY A 400 -4.69 -17.95 -2.57
N LYS A 401 -3.96 -18.81 -1.87
CA LYS A 401 -3.68 -18.64 -0.44
C LYS A 401 -2.47 -17.74 -0.23
N GLN A 402 -2.53 -16.94 0.83
CA GLN A 402 -1.37 -16.23 1.33
C GLN A 402 -0.52 -17.20 2.15
N ASN A 403 0.72 -17.42 1.70
CA ASN A 403 1.67 -18.30 2.37
C ASN A 403 2.37 -17.59 3.53
N ASN A 404 2.78 -16.32 3.32
CA ASN A 404 3.57 -15.59 4.31
C ASN A 404 3.31 -14.07 4.27
N SER A 405 3.74 -13.37 5.32
CA SER A 405 3.76 -11.91 5.41
C SER A 405 5.07 -11.46 6.02
N LEU A 406 5.95 -10.88 5.20
CA LEU A 406 7.28 -10.44 5.60
C LEU A 406 7.17 -9.03 6.19
N THR A 407 7.59 -8.89 7.42
CA THR A 407 7.59 -7.63 8.17
C THR A 407 9.00 -7.25 8.56
N GLY A 408 9.30 -5.96 8.58
CA GLY A 408 10.63 -5.47 8.96
C GLY A 408 10.95 -4.11 8.36
N HIS A 409 10.44 -3.78 7.15
CA HIS A 409 10.55 -2.43 6.64
C HIS A 409 9.82 -1.44 7.54
N SER A 410 10.45 -0.29 7.80
CA SER A 410 9.87 0.77 8.62
C SER A 410 9.00 1.74 7.82
N ASP A 411 9.03 1.66 6.48
CA ASP A 411 8.19 2.47 5.58
C ASP A 411 7.74 1.65 4.35
N ALA A 412 7.01 2.27 3.43
CA ALA A 412 6.40 1.66 2.25
C ALA A 412 7.39 0.81 1.44
N VAL A 413 6.99 -0.40 1.08
CA VAL A 413 7.72 -1.24 0.12
C VAL A 413 7.33 -0.79 -1.30
N LEU A 414 8.32 -0.26 -2.04
CA LEU A 414 8.10 0.35 -3.35
C LEU A 414 8.40 -0.60 -4.50
N SER A 415 9.32 -1.55 -4.30
CA SER A 415 9.72 -2.52 -5.30
C SER A 415 10.04 -3.86 -4.68
N VAL A 416 9.69 -4.94 -5.36
CA VAL A 416 10.09 -6.31 -5.03
C VAL A 416 10.55 -7.03 -6.29
N THR A 417 11.53 -7.88 -6.15
CA THR A 417 11.99 -8.81 -7.19
C THR A 417 12.34 -10.14 -6.56
N MET A 418 12.27 -11.22 -7.34
CA MET A 418 12.68 -12.55 -6.90
C MET A 418 14.00 -12.94 -7.57
N SER A 419 14.85 -13.66 -6.84
CA SER A 419 16.05 -14.23 -7.44
C SER A 419 15.69 -15.25 -8.52
N PRO A 420 16.49 -15.38 -9.60
CA PRO A 420 16.21 -16.33 -10.67
C PRO A 420 16.12 -17.78 -10.21
N ASP A 421 16.84 -18.14 -9.14
CA ASP A 421 16.78 -19.48 -8.52
C ASP A 421 15.52 -19.72 -7.67
N GLY A 422 14.68 -18.68 -7.50
CA GLY A 422 13.43 -18.75 -6.75
C GLY A 422 13.57 -18.91 -5.25
N ARG A 423 14.76 -18.64 -4.66
CA ARG A 423 15.02 -18.84 -3.21
C ARG A 423 14.91 -17.57 -2.38
N GLN A 424 15.13 -16.42 -3.00
CA GLN A 424 15.19 -15.14 -2.31
C GLN A 424 14.26 -14.09 -2.92
N ILE A 425 13.80 -13.19 -2.07
CA ILE A 425 13.15 -11.95 -2.47
C ILE A 425 14.06 -10.79 -2.09
N VAL A 426 14.13 -9.79 -2.97
CA VAL A 426 14.75 -8.51 -2.66
C VAL A 426 13.70 -7.43 -2.72
N SER A 427 13.73 -6.53 -1.76
CA SER A 427 12.80 -5.41 -1.66
C SER A 427 13.52 -4.09 -1.51
N GLY A 428 13.01 -3.07 -2.20
CA GLY A 428 13.38 -1.68 -2.03
C GLY A 428 12.25 -0.91 -1.34
N SER A 429 12.61 -0.05 -0.40
CA SER A 429 11.63 0.65 0.42
C SER A 429 11.91 2.15 0.56
N ALA A 430 10.86 2.87 0.91
CA ALA A 430 10.94 4.27 1.32
C ALA A 430 11.75 4.47 2.62
N ASP A 431 12.02 3.41 3.37
CA ASP A 431 12.95 3.42 4.52
C ASP A 431 14.43 3.47 4.11
N ARG A 432 14.74 3.63 2.82
CA ARG A 432 16.09 3.77 2.21
C ARG A 432 16.90 2.47 2.18
N SER A 433 16.34 1.35 2.63
CA SER A 433 17.02 0.05 2.67
C SER A 433 16.62 -0.84 1.49
N VAL A 434 17.56 -1.69 1.11
CA VAL A 434 17.33 -2.87 0.28
C VAL A 434 17.45 -4.09 1.20
N ARG A 435 16.43 -4.94 1.25
CA ARG A 435 16.39 -6.11 2.13
C ARG A 435 16.24 -7.39 1.35
N PHE A 436 16.88 -8.42 1.86
CA PHE A 436 16.85 -9.77 1.32
C PHE A 436 16.10 -10.68 2.27
N TRP A 437 15.23 -11.52 1.71
CA TRP A 437 14.34 -12.39 2.44
C TRP A 437 14.41 -13.80 1.89
N GLN A 438 14.39 -14.80 2.76
CA GLN A 438 14.24 -16.20 2.37
C GLN A 438 12.77 -16.47 2.03
N ILE A 439 12.50 -17.13 0.91
CA ILE A 439 11.12 -17.41 0.49
C ILE A 439 10.46 -18.46 1.37
N ASP A 440 11.17 -19.52 1.73
CA ASP A 440 10.61 -20.69 2.41
C ASP A 440 10.07 -20.38 3.81
N ASN A 441 10.80 -19.62 4.60
CA ASN A 441 10.43 -19.30 5.99
C ASN A 441 10.06 -17.84 6.22
N GLY A 442 10.30 -16.97 5.24
CA GLY A 442 10.02 -15.54 5.31
C GLY A 442 10.97 -14.73 6.19
N GLU A 443 12.10 -15.30 6.57
CA GLU A 443 13.09 -14.61 7.40
C GLU A 443 13.88 -13.58 6.58
N GLN A 444 14.18 -12.44 7.24
CA GLN A 444 15.11 -11.47 6.68
C GLN A 444 16.54 -12.00 6.82
N LEU A 445 17.21 -12.19 5.68
CA LEU A 445 18.60 -12.65 5.65
C LEU A 445 19.57 -11.53 6.04
N TYR A 446 19.47 -10.39 5.34
CA TYR A 446 20.27 -9.20 5.59
C TYR A 446 19.62 -7.96 4.96
N ALA A 447 20.15 -6.79 5.31
CA ALA A 447 19.78 -5.51 4.72
C ALA A 447 21.04 -4.77 4.30
N ILE A 448 20.98 -4.16 3.11
CA ILE A 448 22.00 -3.23 2.62
C ILE A 448 21.38 -1.83 2.57
N GLY A 449 21.95 -0.91 3.33
CA GLY A 449 21.48 0.46 3.46
C GLY A 449 22.57 1.43 3.02
N HIS A 450 22.60 1.81 1.74
CA HIS A 450 23.57 2.78 1.24
C HIS A 450 22.92 3.90 0.39
N HIS A 451 21.58 3.88 0.28
CA HIS A 451 20.86 5.00 -0.31
C HIS A 451 20.49 6.04 0.74
N SER A 452 20.56 7.33 0.40
CA SER A 452 20.24 8.43 1.30
C SER A 452 18.76 8.83 1.26
N ASP A 453 17.99 8.28 0.29
CA ASP A 453 16.54 8.47 0.15
C ASP A 453 15.87 7.17 -0.32
N SER A 454 14.56 7.18 -0.51
CA SER A 454 13.70 6.05 -0.87
C SER A 454 14.25 5.23 -2.03
N VAL A 455 14.31 3.90 -1.87
CA VAL A 455 14.66 2.96 -2.94
C VAL A 455 13.40 2.67 -3.76
N ASN A 456 13.38 3.17 -5.00
CA ASN A 456 12.19 3.10 -5.85
C ASN A 456 12.09 1.81 -6.67
N ALA A 457 13.23 1.24 -7.10
CA ALA A 457 13.23 0.00 -7.85
C ALA A 457 14.46 -0.87 -7.51
N VAL A 458 14.26 -2.19 -7.57
CA VAL A 458 15.30 -3.21 -7.47
C VAL A 458 15.11 -4.24 -8.58
N ALA A 459 16.21 -4.74 -9.16
CA ALA A 459 16.16 -5.76 -10.21
C ALA A 459 17.39 -6.68 -10.14
N PHE A 460 17.18 -8.00 -10.30
CA PHE A 460 18.22 -9.00 -10.47
C PHE A 460 18.63 -9.12 -11.94
N SER A 461 19.93 -9.35 -12.17
CA SER A 461 20.37 -9.88 -13.46
C SER A 461 19.85 -11.31 -13.68
N PRO A 462 19.71 -11.74 -14.96
CA PRO A 462 19.21 -13.09 -15.28
C PRO A 462 20.02 -14.22 -14.66
N ASP A 463 21.33 -14.00 -14.45
CA ASP A 463 22.24 -14.97 -13.80
C ASP A 463 22.21 -14.92 -12.26
N GLY A 464 21.47 -13.97 -11.68
CA GLY A 464 21.33 -13.79 -10.23
C GLY A 464 22.57 -13.25 -9.51
N LYS A 465 23.66 -12.93 -10.22
CA LYS A 465 24.94 -12.48 -9.62
C LYS A 465 25.02 -10.98 -9.42
N THR A 466 24.20 -10.22 -10.12
CA THR A 466 24.14 -8.77 -10.04
C THR A 466 22.76 -8.31 -9.61
N LEU A 467 22.70 -7.37 -8.70
CA LEU A 467 21.48 -6.65 -8.29
C LEU A 467 21.67 -5.17 -8.59
N ILE A 468 20.61 -4.53 -9.06
CA ILE A 468 20.59 -3.07 -9.24
C ILE A 468 19.52 -2.50 -8.31
N SER A 469 19.84 -1.36 -7.68
CA SER A 469 18.89 -0.55 -6.92
C SER A 469 18.90 0.89 -7.38
N SER A 470 17.73 1.52 -7.46
CA SER A 470 17.59 2.94 -7.79
C SER A 470 16.83 3.71 -6.74
N SER A 471 17.14 4.99 -6.58
CA SER A 471 16.64 5.78 -5.47
C SER A 471 16.25 7.21 -5.87
N ARG A 472 15.47 7.82 -4.97
CA ARG A 472 15.22 9.26 -4.98
C ARG A 472 16.46 10.09 -4.65
N ASP A 473 17.52 9.49 -4.12
CA ASP A 473 18.80 10.16 -3.95
C ASP A 473 19.54 10.43 -5.27
N THR A 474 18.88 10.24 -6.41
CA THR A 474 19.38 10.41 -7.78
C THR A 474 20.37 9.34 -8.22
N THR A 475 20.69 8.36 -7.37
CA THR A 475 21.69 7.35 -7.66
C THR A 475 21.09 6.01 -8.07
N ILE A 476 21.88 5.26 -8.83
CA ILE A 476 21.72 3.83 -9.09
C ILE A 476 22.95 3.14 -8.52
N LYS A 477 22.73 2.06 -7.79
CA LYS A 477 23.83 1.23 -7.27
C LYS A 477 23.78 -0.15 -7.89
N ILE A 478 24.96 -0.61 -8.31
CA ILE A 478 25.16 -1.96 -8.82
C ILE A 478 25.87 -2.76 -7.73
N TRP A 479 25.26 -3.87 -7.36
CA TRP A 479 25.73 -4.77 -6.32
C TRP A 479 26.11 -6.11 -6.94
N GLN A 480 27.18 -6.73 -6.45
CA GLN A 480 27.66 -8.03 -6.88
C GLN A 480 27.91 -8.93 -5.68
N SER A 481 27.51 -10.21 -5.77
CA SER A 481 27.66 -11.25 -4.73
C SER A 481 28.94 -12.05 -4.89
#